data_360fa475464076c8aadad4fb2738ef48
#
_entry.id   360fa475464076c8aadad4fb2738ef48
#
_cell.length_a   1.000
_cell.length_b   1.000
_cell.length_c   1.000
_cell.angle_alpha   90.00
_cell.angle_beta   90.00
_cell.angle_gamma   90.00
#
_symmetry.space_group_name_H-M   'P 1'
#
loop_
_entity.id
_entity.type
_entity.pdbx_description
1 polymer ?
#
loop_
_entity_poly.entity_id
_entity_poly.type
_entity_poly.pdbx_seq_one_letter_code
_entity_poly.pdbx_strand_id
1 'polypeptide(L)'
;NTLLDLLNESETREEDETYQNPVDMMFQELEERDPQHFAVRQYKKYKMAAGKTAKSILISCGARLAPFDIAELREIMSYDEMELDKIGDRKTALFLIMSDTDTTFNFVIAMLQSQLFNLLCDKADDEYGGRLPVHVRVIADEFANIGQIPQFDKLIATIRSREISASIILQSQSQLKAMYKDSADTILGNCDTTLFLGGKEKTTLKEMSELLGKETIDLYNTSETRSNQKSFGLNYQKTGKQLMTEDEIAVMDGGKCILQIRGCLLYTSDAA
;
A
#
# COMPACT_ATOMS: atom_id res chain seq x y z
N ASN A 1 20.33 18.02 -4.06
CA ASN A 1 20.77 19.39 -3.77
C ASN A 1 20.16 20.40 -4.76
N THR A 2 20.34 20.22 -6.08
CA THR A 2 19.87 21.18 -7.09
C THR A 2 18.39 21.61 -6.96
N LEU A 3 17.48 20.68 -6.63
CA LEU A 3 16.05 21.01 -6.45
C LEU A 3 15.82 21.92 -5.24
N LEU A 4 16.48 21.64 -4.12
CA LEU A 4 16.37 22.45 -2.91
C LEU A 4 16.97 23.84 -3.13
N ASP A 5 18.12 23.90 -3.82
CA ASP A 5 18.78 25.16 -4.17
C ASP A 5 17.87 26.00 -5.07
N LEU A 6 17.25 25.41 -6.11
CA LEU A 6 16.28 26.08 -6.98
C LEU A 6 15.05 26.61 -6.21
N LEU A 7 14.54 25.82 -5.24
CA LEU A 7 13.40 26.27 -4.43
C LEU A 7 13.77 27.46 -3.54
N ASN A 8 14.94 27.43 -2.92
CA ASN A 8 15.44 28.53 -2.08
C ASN A 8 15.66 29.79 -2.90
N GLU A 9 16.16 29.67 -4.13
CA GLU A 9 16.40 30.79 -5.04
C GLU A 9 15.13 31.26 -5.79
N SER A 10 14.01 30.52 -5.66
CA SER A 10 12.71 30.88 -6.28
C SER A 10 11.93 31.91 -5.45
N GLU A 11 12.58 32.66 -4.57
CA GLU A 11 11.93 33.65 -3.70
C GLU A 11 11.12 34.66 -4.52
N THR A 12 9.86 34.87 -4.11
CA THR A 12 8.96 35.86 -4.73
C THR A 12 8.74 37.02 -3.81
N ARG A 13 8.83 38.27 -4.35
CA ARG A 13 8.51 39.51 -3.62
C ARG A 13 7.08 39.93 -3.94
N GLU A 14 6.24 40.04 -2.91
CA GLU A 14 4.80 40.36 -3.08
C GLU A 14 4.59 41.81 -3.55
N GLU A 15 5.53 42.71 -3.24
CA GLU A 15 5.41 44.14 -3.49
C GLU A 15 6.01 44.60 -4.83
N ASP A 16 6.74 43.69 -5.53
CA ASP A 16 7.40 43.99 -6.80
C ASP A 16 7.17 42.90 -7.83
N GLU A 17 6.16 43.14 -8.68
CA GLU A 17 5.81 42.22 -9.78
C GLU A 17 6.91 42.17 -10.88
N THR A 18 7.84 43.10 -10.88
CA THR A 18 8.94 43.15 -11.86
C THR A 18 10.20 42.44 -11.37
N TYR A 19 10.20 41.98 -10.10
CA TYR A 19 11.36 41.29 -9.54
C TYR A 19 11.57 39.93 -10.24
N GLN A 20 12.78 39.78 -10.77
CA GLN A 20 13.26 38.52 -11.35
C GLN A 20 14.26 37.88 -10.38
N ASN A 21 13.93 36.67 -9.93
CA ASN A 21 14.84 35.87 -9.12
C ASN A 21 15.83 35.08 -10.02
N PRO A 22 16.90 34.49 -9.46
CA PRO A 22 17.90 33.74 -10.23
C PRO A 22 17.29 32.62 -11.09
N VAL A 23 16.21 31.98 -10.59
CA VAL A 23 15.50 30.91 -11.31
C VAL A 23 14.74 31.45 -12.52
N ASP A 24 14.15 32.65 -12.41
CA ASP A 24 13.53 33.36 -13.56
C ASP A 24 14.54 33.56 -14.68
N MET A 25 15.74 34.05 -14.34
CA MET A 25 16.80 34.30 -15.32
C MET A 25 17.28 33.02 -15.99
N MET A 26 17.43 31.95 -15.21
CA MET A 26 17.81 30.64 -15.76
C MET A 26 16.76 30.10 -16.76
N PHE A 27 15.47 30.21 -16.44
CA PHE A 27 14.40 29.79 -17.35
C PHE A 27 14.26 30.69 -18.57
N GLN A 28 14.56 31.98 -18.44
CA GLN A 28 14.61 32.91 -19.56
C GLN A 28 15.75 32.53 -20.53
N GLU A 29 16.94 32.24 -20.02
CA GLU A 29 18.06 31.77 -20.85
C GLU A 29 17.73 30.46 -21.55
N LEU A 30 17.07 29.51 -20.86
CA LEU A 30 16.63 28.27 -21.46
C LEU A 30 15.58 28.50 -22.57
N GLU A 31 14.65 29.45 -22.35
CA GLU A 31 13.65 29.81 -23.35
C GLU A 31 14.25 30.41 -24.62
N GLU A 32 15.30 31.24 -24.49
CA GLU A 32 16.01 31.79 -25.62
C GLU A 32 16.69 30.72 -26.48
N ARG A 33 17.17 29.63 -25.84
CA ARG A 33 17.80 28.47 -26.52
C ARG A 33 16.78 27.53 -27.12
N ASP A 34 15.73 27.21 -26.37
CA ASP A 34 14.66 26.27 -26.75
C ASP A 34 13.30 26.73 -26.24
N PRO A 35 12.56 27.53 -27.02
CA PRO A 35 11.24 28.03 -26.60
C PRO A 35 10.19 26.91 -26.37
N GLN A 36 10.40 25.72 -26.95
CA GLN A 36 9.48 24.59 -26.82
C GLN A 36 9.89 23.59 -25.73
N HIS A 37 10.97 23.88 -25.01
CA HIS A 37 11.43 22.99 -23.92
C HIS A 37 10.32 22.75 -22.92
N PHE A 38 10.15 21.47 -22.53
CA PHE A 38 9.08 21.08 -21.60
C PHE A 38 9.11 21.86 -20.28
N ALA A 39 10.30 22.02 -19.69
CA ALA A 39 10.48 22.73 -18.42
C ALA A 39 10.06 24.22 -18.52
N VAL A 40 10.39 24.91 -19.62
CA VAL A 40 9.98 26.31 -19.88
C VAL A 40 8.45 26.41 -19.88
N ARG A 41 7.78 25.51 -20.60
CA ARG A 41 6.31 25.50 -20.65
C ARG A 41 5.66 25.26 -19.29
N GLN A 42 6.25 24.42 -18.43
CA GLN A 42 5.75 24.20 -17.08
C GLN A 42 6.02 25.40 -16.17
N TYR A 43 7.22 25.98 -16.28
CA TYR A 43 7.58 27.17 -15.51
C TYR A 43 6.67 28.35 -15.84
N LYS A 44 6.34 28.57 -17.11
CA LYS A 44 5.35 29.60 -17.51
C LYS A 44 3.99 29.40 -16.84
N LYS A 45 3.52 28.16 -16.74
CA LYS A 45 2.25 27.86 -16.01
C LYS A 45 2.34 28.23 -14.55
N TYR A 46 3.46 27.92 -13.90
CA TYR A 46 3.70 28.34 -12.52
C TYR A 46 3.69 29.85 -12.37
N LYS A 47 4.37 30.58 -13.26
CA LYS A 47 4.42 32.05 -13.24
C LYS A 47 3.09 32.74 -13.53
N MET A 48 2.10 32.04 -14.09
CA MET A 48 0.72 32.54 -14.22
C MET A 48 0.02 32.65 -12.87
N ALA A 49 0.53 32.01 -11.82
CA ALA A 49 -0.03 32.15 -10.48
C ALA A 49 0.29 33.53 -9.90
N ALA A 50 -0.72 34.21 -9.37
CA ALA A 50 -0.52 35.48 -8.67
C ALA A 50 0.42 35.32 -7.47
N GLY A 51 1.14 36.38 -7.08
CA GLY A 51 2.23 36.38 -6.09
C GLY A 51 1.94 35.61 -4.79
N LYS A 52 0.76 35.78 -4.18
CA LYS A 52 0.35 35.02 -2.99
C LYS A 52 0.19 33.52 -3.26
N THR A 53 -0.34 33.17 -4.42
CA THR A 53 -0.52 31.77 -4.81
C THR A 53 0.84 31.13 -5.10
N ALA A 54 1.74 31.80 -5.80
CA ALA A 54 3.09 31.32 -6.06
C ALA A 54 3.85 31.08 -4.75
N LYS A 55 3.77 32.00 -3.79
CA LYS A 55 4.36 31.86 -2.47
C LYS A 55 3.78 30.68 -1.69
N SER A 56 2.46 30.45 -1.75
CA SER A 56 1.82 29.30 -1.11
C SER A 56 2.29 27.97 -1.72
N ILE A 57 2.50 27.93 -3.04
CA ILE A 57 3.06 26.75 -3.74
C ILE A 57 4.48 26.48 -3.23
N LEU A 58 5.35 27.50 -3.18
CA LEU A 58 6.72 27.33 -2.70
C LEU A 58 6.78 26.89 -1.24
N ILE A 59 5.96 27.46 -0.36
CA ILE A 59 5.86 27.05 1.05
C ILE A 59 5.41 25.59 1.14
N SER A 60 4.42 25.19 0.35
CA SER A 60 3.93 23.82 0.33
C SER A 60 4.98 22.83 -0.19
N CYS A 61 5.75 23.20 -1.20
CA CYS A 61 6.89 22.42 -1.69
C CYS A 61 7.98 22.31 -0.63
N GLY A 62 8.38 23.44 -0.03
CA GLY A 62 9.39 23.49 1.03
C GLY A 62 9.03 22.62 2.23
N ALA A 63 7.78 22.70 2.70
CA ALA A 63 7.31 21.87 3.82
C ALA A 63 7.39 20.37 3.52
N ARG A 64 7.12 19.95 2.28
CA ARG A 64 7.22 18.53 1.86
C ARG A 64 8.66 18.06 1.68
N LEU A 65 9.55 18.96 1.35
CA LEU A 65 10.98 18.67 1.13
C LEU A 65 11.83 18.93 2.37
N ALA A 66 11.26 19.49 3.43
CA ALA A 66 11.96 19.76 4.69
C ALA A 66 12.75 18.56 5.26
N PRO A 67 12.30 17.30 5.16
CA PRO A 67 13.11 16.17 5.61
C PRO A 67 14.47 16.06 4.90
N PHE A 68 14.59 16.56 3.67
CA PHE A 68 15.86 16.58 2.93
C PHE A 68 16.83 17.71 3.34
N ASP A 69 16.44 18.54 4.32
CA ASP A 69 17.37 19.47 4.96
C ASP A 69 18.34 18.74 5.91
N ILE A 70 18.01 17.50 6.29
CA ILE A 70 18.88 16.61 7.07
C ILE A 70 20.05 16.15 6.18
N ALA A 71 21.28 16.52 6.58
CA ALA A 71 22.47 16.30 5.76
C ALA A 71 22.72 14.80 5.48
N GLU A 72 22.50 13.96 6.47
CA GLU A 72 22.67 12.49 6.39
C GLU A 72 21.69 11.87 5.39
N LEU A 73 20.44 12.36 5.39
CA LEU A 73 19.45 11.88 4.42
C LEU A 73 19.81 12.31 2.99
N ARG A 74 20.28 13.55 2.81
CA ARG A 74 20.77 14.02 1.49
C ARG A 74 21.97 13.22 1.00
N GLU A 75 22.87 12.85 1.89
CA GLU A 75 24.03 12.03 1.54
C GLU A 75 23.59 10.67 1.03
N ILE A 76 22.75 9.94 1.78
CA ILE A 76 22.22 8.62 1.38
C ILE A 76 21.48 8.70 0.04
N MET A 77 20.77 9.80 -0.22
CA MET A 77 19.99 9.97 -1.45
C MET A 77 20.80 10.53 -2.64
N SER A 78 22.10 10.77 -2.48
CA SER A 78 22.93 11.43 -3.52
C SER A 78 23.54 10.45 -4.53
N TYR A 79 23.55 9.17 -4.24
CA TYR A 79 24.13 8.11 -5.09
C TYR A 79 23.35 6.80 -4.94
N ASP A 80 23.47 5.94 -5.94
CA ASP A 80 22.82 4.62 -5.94
C ASP A 80 23.80 3.54 -5.49
N GLU A 81 23.57 3.00 -4.29
CA GLU A 81 24.31 1.83 -3.78
C GLU A 81 23.51 0.54 -3.85
N MET A 82 22.19 0.64 -3.99
CA MET A 82 21.30 -0.52 -3.88
C MET A 82 21.19 -1.29 -5.19
N GLU A 83 21.48 -0.66 -6.32
CA GLU A 83 21.34 -1.27 -7.64
C GLU A 83 19.96 -1.97 -7.80
N LEU A 84 18.87 -1.24 -7.47
CA LEU A 84 17.52 -1.80 -7.49
C LEU A 84 17.14 -2.38 -8.85
N ASP A 85 17.71 -1.85 -9.91
CA ASP A 85 17.55 -2.31 -11.27
C ASP A 85 18.10 -3.72 -11.52
N LYS A 86 19.01 -4.21 -10.67
CA LYS A 86 19.60 -5.56 -10.75
C LYS A 86 18.88 -6.62 -9.91
N ILE A 87 17.90 -6.19 -9.10
CA ILE A 87 17.05 -7.12 -8.38
C ILE A 87 16.15 -7.83 -9.41
N GLY A 88 16.10 -9.16 -9.36
CA GLY A 88 15.37 -9.97 -10.35
C GLY A 88 16.25 -10.52 -11.48
N ASP A 89 17.50 -10.05 -11.68
CA ASP A 89 18.47 -10.63 -12.60
C ASP A 89 19.23 -11.78 -11.95
N ARG A 90 19.50 -11.65 -10.68
CA ARG A 90 20.26 -12.62 -9.87
C ARG A 90 19.62 -12.80 -8.51
N LYS A 91 19.94 -13.91 -7.84
CA LYS A 91 19.50 -14.15 -6.45
C LYS A 91 20.09 -13.09 -5.52
N THR A 92 19.25 -12.22 -5.02
CA THR A 92 19.60 -11.08 -4.17
C THR A 92 18.68 -11.05 -2.95
N ALA A 93 19.21 -10.68 -1.80
CA ALA A 93 18.41 -10.38 -0.61
C ALA A 93 18.67 -8.92 -0.19
N LEU A 94 17.62 -8.10 -0.23
CA LEU A 94 17.63 -6.72 0.22
C LEU A 94 16.87 -6.62 1.55
N PHE A 95 17.53 -6.13 2.60
CA PHE A 95 16.93 -5.89 3.90
C PHE A 95 16.75 -4.39 4.13
N LEU A 96 15.52 -3.97 4.35
CA LEU A 96 15.16 -2.60 4.69
C LEU A 96 14.79 -2.56 6.18
N ILE A 97 15.62 -1.93 6.99
CA ILE A 97 15.42 -1.82 8.43
C ILE A 97 14.89 -0.42 8.73
N MET A 98 13.76 -0.35 9.42
CA MET A 98 13.10 0.89 9.81
C MET A 98 12.79 0.87 11.31
N SER A 99 12.61 2.05 11.90
CA SER A 99 12.21 2.15 13.31
C SER A 99 10.72 1.82 13.46
N ASP A 100 10.37 1.10 14.52
CA ASP A 100 8.97 0.79 14.86
C ASP A 100 8.31 1.97 15.58
N THR A 101 9.10 2.86 16.21
CA THR A 101 8.63 3.94 17.08
C THR A 101 8.73 5.32 16.44
N ASP A 102 9.55 5.48 15.41
CA ASP A 102 9.75 6.75 14.70
C ASP A 102 9.30 6.64 13.25
N THR A 103 8.25 7.37 12.90
CA THR A 103 7.65 7.38 11.56
C THR A 103 8.20 8.46 10.63
N THR A 104 9.16 9.25 11.11
CA THR A 104 9.70 10.43 10.39
C THR A 104 10.20 10.07 9.00
N PHE A 105 10.85 8.90 8.84
CA PHE A 105 11.46 8.46 7.59
C PHE A 105 10.69 7.39 6.83
N ASN A 106 9.46 7.06 7.25
CA ASN A 106 8.65 6.03 6.58
C ASN A 106 8.38 6.36 5.10
N PHE A 107 8.30 7.65 4.76
CA PHE A 107 8.14 8.07 3.37
C PHE A 107 9.31 7.64 2.47
N VAL A 108 10.53 7.51 3.00
CA VAL A 108 11.71 7.04 2.24
C VAL A 108 11.52 5.59 1.83
N ILE A 109 11.01 4.76 2.74
CA ILE A 109 10.73 3.34 2.46
C ILE A 109 9.59 3.20 1.46
N ALA A 110 8.51 3.98 1.63
CA ALA A 110 7.39 3.99 0.66
C ALA A 110 7.85 4.42 -0.74
N MET A 111 8.72 5.43 -0.83
CA MET A 111 9.30 5.90 -2.09
C MET A 111 10.20 4.84 -2.71
N LEU A 112 11.07 4.20 -1.92
CA LEU A 112 11.94 3.11 -2.37
C LEU A 112 11.11 1.95 -2.93
N GLN A 113 10.08 1.51 -2.21
CA GLN A 113 9.21 0.43 -2.69
C GLN A 113 8.48 0.81 -3.97
N SER A 114 8.00 2.04 -4.08
CA SER A 114 7.37 2.54 -5.32
C SER A 114 8.35 2.50 -6.49
N GLN A 115 9.60 2.95 -6.28
CA GLN A 115 10.66 2.86 -7.30
C GLN A 115 10.99 1.42 -7.66
N LEU A 116 11.16 0.56 -6.67
CA LEU A 116 11.47 -0.86 -6.87
C LEU A 116 10.42 -1.54 -7.75
N PHE A 117 9.13 -1.42 -7.40
CA PHE A 117 8.07 -2.03 -8.17
C PHE A 117 8.02 -1.51 -9.61
N ASN A 118 8.16 -0.20 -9.80
CA ASN A 118 8.16 0.40 -11.15
C ASN A 118 9.35 -0.09 -11.97
N LEU A 119 10.57 -0.01 -11.42
CA LEU A 119 11.78 -0.49 -12.10
C LEU A 119 11.69 -1.97 -12.49
N LEU A 120 11.21 -2.82 -11.58
CA LEU A 120 11.07 -4.26 -11.86
C LEU A 120 9.99 -4.53 -12.92
N CYS A 121 8.88 -3.79 -12.91
CA CYS A 121 7.85 -3.93 -13.92
C CYS A 121 8.34 -3.47 -15.30
N ASP A 122 8.95 -2.29 -15.37
CA ASP A 122 9.50 -1.75 -16.62
C ASP A 122 10.57 -2.68 -17.20
N LYS A 123 11.46 -3.16 -16.35
CA LYS A 123 12.52 -4.09 -16.76
C LYS A 123 11.96 -5.44 -17.24
N ALA A 124 10.95 -5.98 -16.56
CA ALA A 124 10.30 -7.19 -17.01
C ALA A 124 9.69 -7.03 -18.40
N ASP A 125 9.05 -5.88 -18.64
CA ASP A 125 8.38 -5.62 -19.91
C ASP A 125 9.38 -5.28 -21.02
N ASP A 126 10.36 -4.43 -20.77
CA ASP A 126 11.25 -3.89 -21.80
C ASP A 126 12.43 -4.83 -22.13
N GLU A 127 12.99 -5.51 -21.13
CA GLU A 127 14.20 -6.33 -21.31
C GLU A 127 13.90 -7.84 -21.38
N TYR A 128 12.89 -8.33 -20.65
CA TYR A 128 12.65 -9.77 -20.46
C TYR A 128 11.34 -10.28 -21.07
N GLY A 129 10.67 -9.48 -21.93
CA GLY A 129 9.45 -9.91 -22.61
C GLY A 129 8.28 -10.22 -21.68
N GLY A 130 8.20 -9.51 -20.56
CA GLY A 130 7.09 -9.54 -19.61
C GLY A 130 7.32 -10.32 -18.30
N ARG A 131 8.49 -10.97 -18.13
CA ARG A 131 8.79 -11.77 -16.93
C ARG A 131 10.23 -11.66 -16.49
N LEU A 132 10.45 -11.37 -15.22
CA LEU A 132 11.80 -11.39 -14.66
C LEU A 132 12.39 -12.80 -14.65
N PRO A 133 13.72 -12.96 -14.88
CA PRO A 133 14.40 -14.26 -14.87
C PRO A 133 14.45 -14.90 -13.48
N VAL A 134 14.45 -14.09 -12.40
CA VAL A 134 14.40 -14.54 -11.01
C VAL A 134 13.18 -13.95 -10.35
N HIS A 135 12.38 -14.81 -9.71
CA HIS A 135 11.21 -14.37 -8.95
C HIS A 135 11.59 -13.43 -7.81
N VAL A 136 10.95 -12.27 -7.75
CA VAL A 136 11.14 -11.28 -6.67
C VAL A 136 9.99 -11.37 -5.70
N ARG A 137 10.28 -11.67 -4.44
CA ARG A 137 9.31 -11.69 -3.36
C ARG A 137 9.56 -10.53 -2.40
N VAL A 138 8.60 -9.62 -2.30
CA VAL A 138 8.60 -8.55 -1.32
C VAL A 138 7.85 -9.03 -0.08
N ILE A 139 8.53 -9.00 1.07
CA ILE A 139 7.93 -9.32 2.37
C ILE A 139 7.87 -8.00 3.14
N ALA A 140 6.67 -7.48 3.31
CA ALA A 140 6.42 -6.22 4.00
C ALA A 140 5.88 -6.52 5.40
N ASP A 141 6.79 -6.72 6.34
CA ASP A 141 6.46 -6.84 7.75
C ASP A 141 6.05 -5.47 8.30
N GLU A 142 5.06 -5.44 9.19
CA GLU A 142 4.47 -4.19 9.71
C GLU A 142 4.07 -3.22 8.57
N PHE A 143 3.37 -3.74 7.54
CA PHE A 143 3.03 -2.99 6.32
C PHE A 143 2.40 -1.62 6.61
N ALA A 144 1.64 -1.50 7.71
CA ALA A 144 1.06 -0.24 8.13
C ALA A 144 2.10 0.83 8.50
N ASN A 145 3.32 0.44 8.87
CA ASN A 145 4.38 1.36 9.27
C ASN A 145 5.23 1.82 8.10
N ILE A 146 5.16 1.15 6.94
CA ILE A 146 5.97 1.51 5.75
C ILE A 146 5.54 2.85 5.16
N GLY A 147 4.32 3.29 5.44
CA GLY A 147 3.69 4.42 4.77
C GLY A 147 2.93 4.00 3.51
N GLN A 148 2.16 4.92 2.96
CA GLN A 148 1.34 4.63 1.79
C GLN A 148 2.19 4.56 0.53
N ILE A 149 2.24 3.39 -0.11
CA ILE A 149 2.86 3.21 -1.45
C ILE A 149 1.86 3.73 -2.48
N PRO A 150 2.23 4.74 -3.31
CA PRO A 150 1.34 5.28 -4.33
C PRO A 150 0.83 4.21 -5.30
N GLN A 151 -0.47 4.20 -5.57
CA GLN A 151 -1.12 3.26 -6.52
C GLN A 151 -0.85 1.77 -6.26
N PHE A 152 -0.64 1.39 -5.00
CA PHE A 152 -0.36 0.00 -4.63
C PHE A 152 -1.48 -0.97 -5.00
N ASP A 153 -2.74 -0.51 -4.98
CA ASP A 153 -3.92 -1.24 -5.45
C ASP A 153 -3.78 -1.68 -6.91
N LYS A 154 -3.22 -0.84 -7.77
CA LYS A 154 -2.94 -1.17 -9.18
C LYS A 154 -1.70 -2.04 -9.33
N LEU A 155 -0.66 -1.74 -8.56
CA LEU A 155 0.58 -2.52 -8.58
C LEU A 155 0.32 -3.97 -8.23
N ILE A 156 -0.34 -4.26 -7.12
CA ILE A 156 -0.59 -5.63 -6.66
C ILE A 156 -1.42 -6.45 -7.65
N ALA A 157 -2.26 -5.81 -8.45
CA ALA A 157 -3.02 -6.47 -9.51
C ALA A 157 -2.17 -6.89 -10.71
N THR A 158 -1.03 -6.27 -10.96
CA THR A 158 -0.24 -6.41 -12.19
C THR A 158 1.09 -7.14 -12.00
N ILE A 159 1.69 -7.13 -10.82
CA ILE A 159 3.03 -7.64 -10.55
C ILE A 159 3.17 -9.15 -10.76
N ARG A 160 2.08 -9.91 -10.57
CA ARG A 160 2.09 -11.39 -10.67
C ARG A 160 2.60 -11.89 -12.03
N SER A 161 2.15 -11.29 -13.13
CA SER A 161 2.57 -11.68 -14.48
C SER A 161 4.06 -11.50 -14.72
N ARG A 162 4.69 -10.60 -13.97
CA ARG A 162 6.10 -10.21 -14.08
C ARG A 162 7.05 -10.96 -13.15
N GLU A 163 6.60 -12.07 -12.56
CA GLU A 163 7.36 -12.83 -11.55
C GLU A 163 7.66 -12.03 -10.27
N ILE A 164 6.74 -11.16 -9.88
CA ILE A 164 6.85 -10.39 -8.64
C ILE A 164 5.68 -10.77 -7.74
N SER A 165 5.94 -11.01 -6.46
CA SER A 165 4.92 -11.24 -5.44
C SER A 165 5.14 -10.36 -4.22
N ALA A 166 4.05 -10.03 -3.53
CA ALA A 166 4.08 -9.28 -2.27
C ALA A 166 3.39 -10.07 -1.16
N SER A 167 4.02 -10.13 0.00
CA SER A 167 3.41 -10.61 1.25
C SER A 167 3.30 -9.41 2.18
N ILE A 168 2.06 -8.97 2.43
CA ILE A 168 1.77 -7.87 3.35
C ILE A 168 1.34 -8.45 4.69
N ILE A 169 2.00 -8.03 5.76
CA ILE A 169 1.74 -8.49 7.12
C ILE A 169 1.14 -7.34 7.92
N LEU A 170 0.01 -7.59 8.53
CA LEU A 170 -0.79 -6.60 9.24
C LEU A 170 -1.20 -7.16 10.60
N GLN A 171 -1.33 -6.30 11.59
CA GLN A 171 -1.91 -6.68 12.88
C GLN A 171 -3.44 -6.75 12.81
N SER A 172 -4.05 -5.98 11.91
CA SER A 172 -5.50 -5.98 11.66
C SER A 172 -5.80 -5.42 10.26
N GLN A 173 -6.95 -5.79 9.71
CA GLN A 173 -7.40 -5.25 8.42
C GLN A 173 -7.78 -3.76 8.52
N SER A 174 -8.16 -3.28 9.69
CA SER A 174 -8.46 -1.86 9.92
C SER A 174 -7.24 -0.96 9.68
N GLN A 175 -6.01 -1.45 9.89
CA GLN A 175 -4.79 -0.71 9.53
C GLN A 175 -4.72 -0.44 8.03
N LEU A 176 -5.01 -1.44 7.20
CA LEU A 176 -5.02 -1.28 5.75
C LEU A 176 -6.11 -0.29 5.30
N LYS A 177 -7.31 -0.39 5.89
CA LYS A 177 -8.43 0.54 5.61
C LYS A 177 -8.12 1.98 6.03
N ALA A 178 -7.40 2.18 7.13
CA ALA A 178 -6.96 3.51 7.56
C ALA A 178 -6.00 4.15 6.53
N MET A 179 -5.10 3.37 5.93
CA MET A 179 -4.11 3.85 4.96
C MET A 179 -4.67 4.04 3.56
N TYR A 180 -5.38 3.03 3.04
CA TYR A 180 -5.77 2.96 1.63
C TYR A 180 -7.25 3.25 1.39
N LYS A 181 -8.05 3.45 2.45
CA LYS A 181 -9.49 3.74 2.39
C LYS A 181 -10.21 2.76 1.46
N ASP A 182 -10.90 3.25 0.45
CA ASP A 182 -11.67 2.44 -0.50
C ASP A 182 -10.81 1.48 -1.33
N SER A 183 -9.53 1.78 -1.53
CA SER A 183 -8.59 0.88 -2.23
C SER A 183 -8.17 -0.33 -1.39
N ALA A 184 -8.42 -0.36 -0.08
CA ALA A 184 -8.04 -1.47 0.79
C ALA A 184 -8.69 -2.80 0.37
N ASP A 185 -9.98 -2.77 0.02
CA ASP A 185 -10.71 -3.97 -0.42
C ASP A 185 -10.17 -4.49 -1.77
N THR A 186 -9.71 -3.59 -2.65
CA THR A 186 -9.05 -3.96 -3.90
C THR A 186 -7.71 -4.65 -3.63
N ILE A 187 -6.92 -4.15 -2.68
CA ILE A 187 -5.65 -4.76 -2.29
C ILE A 187 -5.88 -6.17 -1.75
N LEU A 188 -6.80 -6.33 -0.79
CA LEU A 188 -7.15 -7.63 -0.21
C LEU A 188 -7.68 -8.60 -1.27
N GLY A 189 -8.54 -8.12 -2.17
CA GLY A 189 -9.10 -8.93 -3.26
C GLY A 189 -8.08 -9.43 -4.29
N ASN A 190 -6.92 -8.77 -4.40
CA ASN A 190 -5.81 -9.20 -5.23
C ASN A 190 -4.80 -10.12 -4.51
N CYS A 191 -4.95 -10.33 -3.20
CA CYS A 191 -4.18 -11.31 -2.46
C CYS A 191 -4.81 -12.71 -2.67
N ASP A 192 -4.11 -13.60 -3.36
CA ASP A 192 -4.60 -14.97 -3.63
C ASP A 192 -4.62 -15.84 -2.36
N THR A 193 -3.85 -15.50 -1.36
CA THR A 193 -3.73 -16.24 -0.10
C THR A 193 -3.90 -15.30 1.08
N THR A 194 -4.78 -15.67 2.00
CA THR A 194 -4.94 -15.01 3.30
C THR A 194 -4.60 -16.00 4.40
N LEU A 195 -3.66 -15.63 5.26
CA LEU A 195 -3.28 -16.39 6.45
C LEU A 195 -3.64 -15.58 7.69
N PHE A 196 -4.57 -16.10 8.48
CA PHE A 196 -4.97 -15.51 9.75
C PHE A 196 -4.41 -16.34 10.90
N LEU A 197 -3.56 -15.72 11.72
CA LEU A 197 -2.86 -16.37 12.84
C LEU A 197 -3.51 -16.13 14.21
N GLY A 198 -4.66 -15.45 14.21
CA GLY A 198 -5.36 -15.05 15.41
C GLY A 198 -5.39 -13.52 15.59
N GLY A 199 -6.29 -13.06 16.44
CA GLY A 199 -6.48 -11.65 16.75
C GLY A 199 -7.80 -11.40 17.47
N LYS A 200 -7.99 -10.19 18.00
CA LYS A 200 -9.20 -9.79 18.74
C LYS A 200 -9.89 -8.56 18.15
N GLU A 201 -9.39 -8.06 17.01
CA GLU A 201 -9.98 -6.88 16.35
C GLU A 201 -11.29 -7.28 15.66
N LYS A 202 -12.39 -6.62 16.06
CA LYS A 202 -13.76 -7.01 15.68
C LYS A 202 -14.01 -7.00 14.18
N THR A 203 -13.48 -6.02 13.46
CA THR A 203 -13.68 -5.93 12.00
C THR A 203 -13.03 -7.11 11.30
N THR A 204 -11.80 -7.45 11.67
CA THR A 204 -11.07 -8.61 11.14
C THR A 204 -11.79 -9.92 11.46
N LEU A 205 -12.25 -10.10 12.70
CA LEU A 205 -12.99 -11.31 13.10
C LEU A 205 -14.27 -11.48 12.29
N LYS A 206 -15.04 -10.40 12.11
CA LYS A 206 -16.26 -10.39 11.33
C LYS A 206 -15.98 -10.75 9.86
N GLU A 207 -15.02 -10.11 9.25
CA GLU A 207 -14.64 -10.37 7.86
C GLU A 207 -14.14 -11.82 7.67
N MET A 208 -13.35 -12.33 8.59
CA MET A 208 -12.91 -13.73 8.57
C MET A 208 -14.10 -14.69 8.69
N SER A 209 -15.06 -14.46 9.59
CA SER A 209 -16.26 -15.29 9.74
C SER A 209 -17.13 -15.26 8.47
N GLU A 210 -17.27 -14.09 7.84
CA GLU A 210 -18.02 -13.93 6.59
C GLU A 210 -17.33 -14.65 5.41
N LEU A 211 -15.99 -14.57 5.32
CA LEU A 211 -15.18 -15.23 4.29
C LEU A 211 -15.23 -16.76 4.39
N LEU A 212 -15.31 -17.30 5.61
CA LEU A 212 -15.46 -18.75 5.84
C LEU A 212 -16.81 -19.27 5.33
N GLY A 213 -17.83 -18.40 5.32
CA GLY A 213 -19.15 -18.74 4.84
C GLY A 213 -20.00 -19.51 5.85
N LYS A 214 -21.01 -20.23 5.33
CA LYS A 214 -22.02 -20.91 6.15
C LYS A 214 -22.16 -22.37 5.71
N GLU A 215 -22.38 -23.26 6.68
CA GLU A 215 -22.86 -24.61 6.47
C GLU A 215 -24.39 -24.68 6.64
N THR A 216 -25.01 -25.63 5.97
CA THR A 216 -26.44 -25.89 6.18
C THR A 216 -26.59 -26.92 7.29
N ILE A 217 -27.29 -26.54 8.35
CA ILE A 217 -27.61 -27.44 9.45
C ILE A 217 -29.10 -27.74 9.47
N ASP A 218 -29.42 -28.95 9.91
CA ASP A 218 -30.78 -29.40 10.11
C ASP A 218 -31.24 -29.11 11.53
N LEU A 219 -32.27 -28.31 11.69
CA LEU A 219 -32.87 -28.01 12.96
C LEU A 219 -34.17 -28.81 13.12
N TYR A 220 -34.26 -29.53 14.22
CA TYR A 220 -35.47 -30.25 14.62
C TYR A 220 -36.11 -29.50 15.78
N ASN A 221 -37.23 -28.82 15.53
CA ASN A 221 -38.05 -28.23 16.57
C ASN A 221 -39.17 -29.16 16.94
N THR A 222 -39.21 -29.61 18.19
CA THR A 222 -40.32 -30.36 18.76
C THR A 222 -41.29 -29.38 19.40
N SER A 223 -42.53 -29.35 18.93
CA SER A 223 -43.61 -28.63 19.63
C SER A 223 -44.52 -29.62 20.35
N GLU A 224 -44.63 -29.48 21.64
CA GLU A 224 -45.56 -30.24 22.48
C GLU A 224 -46.74 -29.32 22.87
N THR A 225 -47.94 -29.67 22.40
CA THR A 225 -49.15 -28.91 22.80
C THR A 225 -49.75 -29.57 24.05
N ARG A 226 -49.77 -28.85 25.15
CA ARG A 226 -50.40 -29.27 26.41
C ARG A 226 -51.91 -28.98 26.37
N SER A 227 -52.67 -29.77 25.60
CA SER A 227 -54.12 -29.78 25.61
C SER A 227 -54.58 -31.19 25.96
N ASN A 228 -55.91 -31.40 26.20
CA ASN A 228 -56.48 -32.70 26.52
C ASN A 228 -56.22 -33.77 25.43
N GLN A 229 -55.77 -33.38 24.26
CA GLN A 229 -55.19 -34.28 23.24
C GLN A 229 -53.72 -33.82 23.01
N LYS A 230 -52.77 -34.63 23.50
CA LYS A 230 -51.36 -34.42 23.25
C LYS A 230 -51.04 -34.66 21.80
N SER A 231 -50.58 -33.61 21.11
CA SER A 231 -50.03 -33.75 19.77
C SER A 231 -48.54 -33.38 19.76
N PHE A 232 -47.75 -34.25 19.13
CA PHE A 232 -46.33 -33.99 18.93
C PHE A 232 -46.14 -33.59 17.47
N GLY A 233 -45.63 -32.39 17.25
CA GLY A 233 -45.23 -31.94 15.91
C GLY A 233 -43.71 -31.90 15.82
N LEU A 234 -43.15 -32.54 14.80
CA LEU A 234 -41.74 -32.48 14.44
C LEU A 234 -41.66 -31.50 13.27
N ASN A 235 -41.06 -30.34 13.50
CA ASN A 235 -40.83 -29.37 12.45
C ASN A 235 -39.36 -29.44 12.03
N TYR A 236 -39.14 -29.79 10.76
CA TYR A 236 -37.83 -29.90 10.16
C TYR A 236 -37.53 -28.58 9.41
N GLN A 237 -36.44 -27.90 9.78
CA GLN A 237 -36.02 -26.66 9.15
C GLN A 237 -34.53 -26.72 8.81
N LYS A 238 -34.16 -26.35 7.60
CA LYS A 238 -32.78 -26.14 7.21
C LYS A 238 -32.42 -24.67 7.44
N THR A 239 -31.32 -24.43 8.12
CA THR A 239 -30.80 -23.08 8.36
C THR A 239 -29.30 -23.01 8.10
N GLY A 240 -28.81 -21.84 7.69
CA GLY A 240 -27.37 -21.60 7.52
C GLY A 240 -26.73 -21.22 8.87
N LYS A 241 -25.76 -21.99 9.32
CA LYS A 241 -24.89 -21.67 10.46
C LYS A 241 -23.53 -21.23 9.94
N GLN A 242 -22.93 -20.17 10.48
CA GLN A 242 -21.55 -19.79 10.16
C GLN A 242 -20.62 -20.96 10.48
N LEU A 243 -19.66 -21.24 9.57
CA LEU A 243 -18.66 -22.30 9.77
C LEU A 243 -17.84 -22.04 11.06
N MET A 244 -17.45 -20.81 11.28
CA MET A 244 -16.91 -20.33 12.53
C MET A 244 -17.51 -18.95 12.84
N THR A 245 -18.02 -18.77 14.03
CA THR A 245 -18.51 -17.48 14.51
C THR A 245 -17.34 -16.57 14.90
N GLU A 246 -17.59 -15.28 15.01
CA GLU A 246 -16.58 -14.31 15.48
C GLU A 246 -16.01 -14.70 16.85
N ASP A 247 -16.85 -15.23 17.74
CA ASP A 247 -16.45 -15.66 19.09
C ASP A 247 -15.54 -16.90 19.03
N GLU A 248 -15.84 -17.86 18.15
CA GLU A 248 -15.03 -19.06 17.95
C GLU A 248 -13.66 -18.71 17.37
N ILE A 249 -13.61 -17.78 16.41
CA ILE A 249 -12.36 -17.28 15.81
C ILE A 249 -11.53 -16.51 16.87
N ALA A 250 -12.18 -15.71 17.72
CA ALA A 250 -11.50 -14.91 18.76
C ALA A 250 -10.79 -15.76 19.81
N VAL A 251 -11.26 -16.98 20.04
CA VAL A 251 -10.70 -17.93 21.03
C VAL A 251 -9.94 -19.10 20.37
N MET A 252 -9.65 -18.99 19.09
CA MET A 252 -8.89 -20.00 18.36
C MET A 252 -7.54 -20.25 19.05
N ASP A 253 -7.16 -21.51 19.14
CA ASP A 253 -5.87 -21.93 19.72
C ASP A 253 -4.69 -21.25 18.99
N GLY A 254 -3.72 -20.75 19.77
CA GLY A 254 -2.55 -20.06 19.24
C GLY A 254 -1.62 -20.92 18.35
N GLY A 255 -1.78 -22.26 18.41
CA GLY A 255 -1.10 -23.19 17.50
C GLY A 255 -1.87 -23.46 16.19
N LYS A 256 -3.00 -22.77 15.95
CA LYS A 256 -3.84 -22.95 14.76
C LYS A 256 -3.90 -21.68 13.94
N CYS A 257 -4.15 -21.84 12.64
CA CYS A 257 -4.35 -20.73 11.72
C CYS A 257 -5.54 -21.00 10.80
N ILE A 258 -6.08 -19.95 10.21
CA ILE A 258 -7.02 -20.04 9.10
C ILE A 258 -6.26 -19.68 7.83
N LEU A 259 -6.15 -20.63 6.91
CA LEU A 259 -5.54 -20.45 5.61
C LEU A 259 -6.63 -20.46 4.53
N GLN A 260 -6.74 -19.37 3.81
CA GLN A 260 -7.62 -19.27 2.64
C GLN A 260 -6.79 -19.10 1.39
N ILE A 261 -7.00 -19.94 0.40
CA ILE A 261 -6.34 -19.91 -0.91
C ILE A 261 -7.41 -19.76 -1.98
N ARG A 262 -7.24 -18.83 -2.89
CA ARG A 262 -8.17 -18.59 -4.00
C ARG A 262 -8.38 -19.87 -4.83
N GLY A 263 -9.63 -20.23 -5.02
CA GLY A 263 -10.01 -21.43 -5.79
C GLY A 263 -9.86 -22.76 -5.05
N CYS A 264 -9.45 -22.75 -3.77
CA CYS A 264 -9.42 -23.91 -2.92
C CYS A 264 -10.56 -23.88 -1.90
N LEU A 265 -11.08 -25.07 -1.55
CA LEU A 265 -11.93 -25.22 -0.38
C LEU A 265 -11.08 -24.93 0.88
N LEU A 266 -11.73 -24.39 1.91
CA LEU A 266 -11.07 -24.02 3.16
C LEU A 266 -10.40 -25.22 3.84
N TYR A 267 -9.17 -25.03 4.26
CA TYR A 267 -8.44 -25.96 5.11
C TYR A 267 -8.07 -25.26 6.42
N THR A 268 -8.34 -25.93 7.53
CA THR A 268 -7.72 -25.62 8.81
C THR A 268 -6.56 -26.57 9.00
N SER A 269 -5.35 -26.07 9.17
CA SER A 269 -4.19 -26.91 9.53
C SER A 269 -3.62 -26.46 10.86
N ASP A 270 -3.03 -27.39 11.59
CA ASP A 270 -2.21 -27.04 12.74
C ASP A 270 -0.98 -26.27 12.23
N ALA A 271 -0.73 -25.10 12.78
CA ALA A 271 0.50 -24.36 12.51
C ALA A 271 1.63 -25.07 13.28
N ALA A 272 2.50 -25.78 12.56
CA ALA A 272 3.67 -26.43 13.13
C ALA A 272 4.83 -25.43 13.28
#